data_cd19af258400df4a2df91d1230721442
#
_entry.id   cd19af258400df4a2df91d1230721442
#
_cell.length_a   1.000
_cell.length_b   1.000
_cell.length_c   1.000
_cell.angle_alpha   90.00
_cell.angle_beta   90.00
_cell.angle_gamma   90.00
#
_symmetry.space_group_name_H-M   'P 1'
#
loop_
_entity.id
_entity.type
_entity.pdbx_description
1 polymer ?
#
loop_
_entity_poly.entity_id
_entity_poly.type
_entity_poly.pdbx_seq_one_letter_code
_entity_poly.pdbx_strand_id
1 'polypeptide(L)'
;MLSVALAAIALGAVTVAPAGAATGNDIIEIRSVAHGDCLQPDTQDPHAGPGVGACTGANNQRWEQIAVGGGRHLLRNLATTECVSTKFGSYWCDDEGADMFAELVPDASGAVRVKFGAVYMTGLTFGNGSREIWFPTFGSNPAEELWQVRVTGTMTPPADTKGQIVQIKSVDSTYGCMYTTSDGGLMTLSLPCGKTDYQKFQRIELADGTTALRSLANGKCIAQNEQSPTRIEVLADCAADTTRHHWTIEPTKTGAARLFTGDHYLTPSSDRVFAYPRQRETNTWQLWELVAA
;
A
#
# COMPACT_ATOMS: atom_id res chain seq x y z
N MET A 1 -67.83 -17.42 21.02
CA MET A 1 -66.72 -16.68 21.63
C MET A 1 -65.45 -17.01 20.84
N LEU A 2 -64.98 -16.10 19.98
CA LEU A 2 -63.77 -16.28 19.17
C LEU A 2 -62.65 -15.55 19.89
N SER A 3 -61.62 -16.31 20.31
CA SER A 3 -60.41 -15.72 20.87
C SER A 3 -59.40 -15.40 19.76
N VAL A 4 -59.11 -14.14 19.57
CA VAL A 4 -58.09 -13.68 18.63
C VAL A 4 -56.74 -13.62 19.40
N ALA A 5 -55.79 -14.46 18.99
CA ALA A 5 -54.43 -14.43 19.51
C ALA A 5 -53.63 -13.35 18.74
N LEU A 6 -53.20 -12.28 19.44
CA LEU A 6 -52.23 -11.32 18.92
C LEU A 6 -50.83 -11.93 19.00
N ALA A 7 -50.20 -12.15 17.85
CA ALA A 7 -48.78 -12.45 17.77
C ALA A 7 -47.97 -11.14 17.85
N ALA A 8 -47.20 -10.97 18.90
CA ALA A 8 -46.24 -9.87 19.05
C ALA A 8 -44.99 -10.16 18.19
N ILE A 9 -44.79 -9.36 17.15
CA ILE A 9 -43.54 -9.38 16.39
C ILE A 9 -42.48 -8.61 17.20
N ALA A 10 -41.52 -9.33 17.73
CA ALA A 10 -40.33 -8.71 18.38
C ALA A 10 -39.43 -8.13 17.28
N LEU A 11 -39.43 -6.81 17.14
CA LEU A 11 -38.39 -6.10 16.38
C LEU A 11 -37.08 -6.24 17.13
N GLY A 12 -36.19 -7.13 16.65
CA GLY A 12 -34.82 -7.22 17.11
C GLY A 12 -34.09 -5.93 16.77
N ALA A 13 -33.74 -5.16 17.81
CA ALA A 13 -32.84 -4.02 17.65
C ALA A 13 -31.48 -4.54 17.18
N VAL A 14 -31.12 -4.20 15.94
CA VAL A 14 -29.75 -4.38 15.44
C VAL A 14 -28.89 -3.38 16.19
N THR A 15 -28.18 -3.85 17.22
CA THR A 15 -27.15 -3.07 17.87
C THR A 15 -25.98 -2.93 16.91
N VAL A 16 -25.86 -1.76 16.28
CA VAL A 16 -24.63 -1.35 15.58
C VAL A 16 -23.55 -1.27 16.66
N ALA A 17 -22.63 -2.21 16.67
CA ALA A 17 -21.48 -2.15 17.56
C ALA A 17 -20.70 -0.86 17.25
N PRO A 18 -20.22 -0.11 18.28
CA PRO A 18 -19.37 1.04 18.06
C PRO A 18 -18.13 0.56 17.28
N ALA A 19 -17.77 1.29 16.23
CA ALA A 19 -16.56 1.04 15.47
C ALA A 19 -15.37 1.08 16.42
N GLY A 20 -14.94 -0.10 16.87
CA GLY A 20 -13.66 -0.26 17.56
C GLY A 20 -12.56 0.24 16.65
N ALA A 21 -11.55 0.90 17.22
CA ALA A 21 -10.38 1.36 16.47
C ALA A 21 -9.89 0.20 15.60
N ALA A 22 -9.86 0.41 14.29
CA ALA A 22 -9.52 -0.62 13.33
C ALA A 22 -8.10 -1.12 13.62
N THR A 23 -7.99 -2.38 14.02
CA THR A 23 -6.70 -3.04 14.28
C THR A 23 -5.99 -3.45 13.00
N GLY A 24 -6.51 -3.06 11.85
CA GLY A 24 -5.96 -3.34 10.51
C GLY A 24 -6.90 -2.84 9.40
N ASN A 25 -6.40 -2.85 8.18
CA ASN A 25 -7.18 -2.53 6.99
C ASN A 25 -7.92 -3.77 6.51
N ASP A 26 -9.18 -3.62 6.08
CA ASP A 26 -9.92 -4.72 5.49
C ASP A 26 -9.35 -5.12 4.13
N ILE A 27 -9.29 -6.42 3.89
CA ILE A 27 -9.03 -6.98 2.57
C ILE A 27 -10.38 -7.29 1.95
N ILE A 28 -10.67 -6.68 0.82
CA ILE A 28 -11.96 -6.79 0.14
C ILE A 28 -11.81 -7.40 -1.26
N GLU A 29 -12.87 -8.04 -1.70
CA GLU A 29 -13.12 -8.42 -3.08
C GLU A 29 -14.26 -7.53 -3.61
N ILE A 30 -14.10 -6.98 -4.82
CA ILE A 30 -15.05 -6.07 -5.44
C ILE A 30 -15.58 -6.76 -6.70
N ARG A 31 -16.87 -7.08 -6.73
CA ARG A 31 -17.52 -7.85 -7.79
C ARG A 31 -18.59 -7.02 -8.49
N SER A 32 -18.58 -6.97 -9.82
CA SER A 32 -19.64 -6.34 -10.60
C SER A 32 -20.98 -7.03 -10.39
N VAL A 33 -22.03 -6.26 -10.09
CA VAL A 33 -23.39 -6.79 -9.99
C VAL A 33 -23.92 -7.17 -11.37
N ALA A 34 -23.62 -6.37 -12.38
CA ALA A 34 -24.12 -6.58 -13.75
C ALA A 34 -23.51 -7.83 -14.42
N HIS A 35 -22.23 -8.08 -14.18
CA HIS A 35 -21.48 -9.11 -14.93
C HIS A 35 -20.98 -10.27 -14.06
N GLY A 36 -20.90 -10.09 -12.76
CA GLY A 36 -20.43 -11.09 -11.83
C GLY A 36 -18.91 -11.29 -11.82
N ASP A 37 -18.14 -10.45 -12.53
CA ASP A 37 -16.68 -10.46 -12.57
C ASP A 37 -16.08 -9.67 -11.42
N CYS A 38 -14.86 -10.02 -11.03
CA CYS A 38 -14.10 -9.35 -9.98
C CYS A 38 -13.16 -8.30 -10.55
N LEU A 39 -13.03 -7.19 -9.82
CA LEU A 39 -12.04 -6.15 -10.08
C LEU A 39 -10.62 -6.71 -9.91
N GLN A 40 -9.77 -6.46 -10.87
CA GLN A 40 -8.35 -6.86 -10.87
C GLN A 40 -7.52 -5.85 -11.68
N PRO A 41 -6.19 -5.80 -11.56
CA PRO A 41 -5.35 -5.10 -12.53
C PRO A 41 -5.53 -5.67 -13.93
N ASP A 42 -5.30 -4.88 -14.96
CA ASP A 42 -5.28 -5.41 -16.33
C ASP A 42 -4.24 -6.54 -16.43
N THR A 43 -4.65 -7.68 -17.01
CA THR A 43 -3.79 -8.87 -17.10
C THR A 43 -2.76 -8.78 -18.22
N GLN A 44 -2.96 -7.90 -19.19
CA GLN A 44 -2.05 -7.71 -20.32
C GLN A 44 -1.02 -6.60 -20.04
N ASP A 45 -1.44 -5.57 -19.34
CA ASP A 45 -0.59 -4.49 -18.86
C ASP A 45 -1.04 -4.08 -17.45
N PRO A 46 -0.40 -4.59 -16.39
CA PRO A 46 -0.78 -4.24 -15.02
C PRO A 46 -0.67 -2.74 -14.73
N HIS A 47 0.04 -1.98 -15.56
CA HIS A 47 0.11 -0.52 -15.46
C HIS A 47 -0.97 0.21 -16.29
N ALA A 48 -1.77 -0.51 -17.06
CA ALA A 48 -2.85 0.11 -17.87
C ALA A 48 -4.09 0.49 -17.04
N GLY A 49 -4.14 0.12 -15.77
CA GLY A 49 -5.25 0.43 -14.88
C GLY A 49 -6.05 -0.81 -14.43
N PRO A 50 -7.18 -0.58 -13.75
CA PRO A 50 -8.04 -1.67 -13.32
C PRO A 50 -8.81 -2.28 -14.48
N GLY A 51 -8.96 -3.61 -14.45
CA GLY A 51 -9.80 -4.41 -15.33
C GLY A 51 -10.76 -5.28 -14.53
N VAL A 52 -11.44 -6.19 -15.20
CA VAL A 52 -12.30 -7.19 -14.57
C VAL A 52 -12.03 -8.57 -15.14
N GLY A 53 -12.27 -9.60 -14.34
CA GLY A 53 -12.13 -11.00 -14.75
C GLY A 53 -12.93 -11.94 -13.88
N ALA A 54 -13.03 -13.21 -14.31
CA ALA A 54 -13.72 -14.24 -13.55
C ALA A 54 -13.19 -14.29 -12.11
N CYS A 55 -14.08 -14.32 -11.12
CA CYS A 55 -13.70 -14.33 -9.70
C CYS A 55 -12.99 -15.65 -9.34
N THR A 56 -11.74 -15.56 -8.94
CA THR A 56 -10.90 -16.70 -8.54
C THR A 56 -10.48 -16.64 -7.07
N GLY A 57 -10.61 -15.46 -6.43
CA GLY A 57 -10.12 -15.21 -5.08
C GLY A 57 -8.59 -15.07 -4.97
N ALA A 58 -7.89 -14.96 -6.11
CA ALA A 58 -6.44 -14.75 -6.14
C ALA A 58 -6.05 -13.33 -5.65
N ASN A 59 -4.80 -13.13 -5.27
CA ASN A 59 -4.33 -11.85 -4.72
C ASN A 59 -4.50 -10.66 -5.67
N ASN A 60 -4.47 -10.88 -6.99
CA ASN A 60 -4.77 -9.84 -7.97
C ASN A 60 -6.24 -9.37 -7.96
N GLN A 61 -7.15 -10.10 -7.31
CA GLN A 61 -8.57 -9.74 -7.13
C GLN A 61 -8.90 -9.30 -5.70
N ARG A 62 -7.88 -9.20 -4.85
CA ARG A 62 -8.01 -8.82 -3.45
C ARG A 62 -7.38 -7.45 -3.24
N TRP A 63 -8.12 -6.59 -2.57
CA TRP A 63 -7.77 -5.18 -2.41
C TRP A 63 -7.76 -4.82 -0.93
N GLU A 64 -6.70 -4.22 -0.48
CA GLU A 64 -6.65 -3.62 0.85
C GLU A 64 -7.37 -2.28 0.83
N GLN A 65 -8.32 -2.12 1.73
CA GLN A 65 -9.07 -0.88 1.91
C GLN A 65 -8.40 -0.01 2.96
N ILE A 66 -7.56 0.94 2.52
CA ILE A 66 -6.76 1.80 3.40
C ILE A 66 -7.51 3.09 3.66
N ALA A 67 -7.94 3.34 4.89
CA ALA A 67 -8.67 4.54 5.26
C ALA A 67 -7.77 5.79 5.18
N VAL A 68 -8.24 6.83 4.45
CA VAL A 68 -7.55 8.13 4.31
C VAL A 68 -8.31 9.28 4.98
N GLY A 69 -9.38 8.95 5.72
CA GLY A 69 -10.23 9.90 6.40
C GLY A 69 -11.41 10.39 5.56
N GLY A 70 -12.44 10.96 6.23
CA GLY A 70 -13.64 11.47 5.59
C GLY A 70 -14.47 10.41 4.85
N GLY A 71 -14.44 9.14 5.26
CA GLY A 71 -15.14 8.03 4.59
C GLY A 71 -14.49 7.58 3.28
N ARG A 72 -13.30 8.08 2.97
CA ARG A 72 -12.55 7.77 1.76
C ARG A 72 -11.46 6.74 2.03
N HIS A 73 -11.12 5.99 0.99
CA HIS A 73 -10.16 4.89 1.05
C HIS A 73 -9.26 4.88 -0.18
N LEU A 74 -8.03 4.39 -0.02
CA LEU A 74 -7.26 3.85 -1.13
C LEU A 74 -7.62 2.37 -1.29
N LEU A 75 -7.68 1.90 -2.52
CA LEU A 75 -7.90 0.48 -2.84
C LEU A 75 -6.59 -0.07 -3.43
N ARG A 76 -5.76 -0.69 -2.56
CA ARG A 76 -4.45 -1.23 -2.93
C ARG A 76 -4.56 -2.70 -3.31
N ASN A 77 -4.09 -3.06 -4.48
CA ASN A 77 -4.06 -4.45 -4.94
C ASN A 77 -3.00 -5.28 -4.17
N LEU A 78 -3.34 -6.49 -3.74
CA LEU A 78 -2.40 -7.33 -2.98
C LEU A 78 -1.30 -7.99 -3.85
N ALA A 79 -1.46 -8.07 -5.16
CA ALA A 79 -0.47 -8.66 -6.05
C ALA A 79 0.51 -7.61 -6.60
N THR A 80 -0.01 -6.44 -7.05
CA THR A 80 0.81 -5.39 -7.67
C THR A 80 1.24 -4.30 -6.71
N THR A 81 0.62 -4.21 -5.53
CA THR A 81 0.79 -3.14 -4.53
C THR A 81 0.35 -1.74 -5.00
N GLU A 82 -0.27 -1.65 -6.17
CA GLU A 82 -0.76 -0.43 -6.78
C GLU A 82 -2.20 -0.13 -6.38
N CYS A 83 -2.59 1.14 -6.44
CA CYS A 83 -3.94 1.59 -6.14
C CYS A 83 -4.76 1.88 -7.40
N VAL A 84 -6.07 1.71 -7.28
CA VAL A 84 -7.03 2.16 -8.31
C VAL A 84 -6.95 3.68 -8.42
N SER A 85 -6.82 4.16 -9.67
CA SER A 85 -6.87 5.59 -10.01
C SER A 85 -7.80 5.82 -11.20
N THR A 86 -8.41 7.00 -11.27
CA THR A 86 -9.22 7.43 -12.43
C THR A 86 -8.38 7.96 -13.60
N LYS A 87 -7.11 8.21 -13.39
CA LYS A 87 -6.16 8.47 -14.48
C LYS A 87 -5.74 7.12 -15.03
N PHE A 88 -6.07 6.84 -16.27
CA PHE A 88 -5.71 5.58 -16.94
C PHE A 88 -4.27 5.17 -16.65
N GLY A 89 -4.11 4.12 -15.83
CA GLY A 89 -2.85 3.60 -15.31
C GLY A 89 -3.01 3.10 -13.88
N SER A 90 -2.18 2.14 -13.48
CA SER A 90 -1.97 1.79 -12.08
C SER A 90 -1.07 2.84 -11.47
N TYR A 91 -1.45 3.36 -10.32
CA TYR A 91 -0.70 4.38 -9.62
C TYR A 91 -0.30 3.90 -8.24
N TRP A 92 0.83 4.38 -7.80
CA TRP A 92 1.32 4.11 -6.47
C TRP A 92 0.40 4.76 -5.44
N CYS A 93 0.05 4.01 -4.43
CA CYS A 93 -0.93 4.43 -3.40
C CYS A 93 -0.51 5.68 -2.60
N ASP A 94 0.73 6.10 -2.71
CA ASP A 94 1.26 7.28 -2.02
C ASP A 94 1.17 8.57 -2.85
N ASP A 95 0.69 8.46 -4.08
CA ASP A 95 0.24 9.63 -4.86
C ASP A 95 -1.02 10.18 -4.20
N GLU A 96 -0.92 11.31 -3.53
CA GLU A 96 -2.03 11.93 -2.78
C GLU A 96 -3.08 12.60 -3.69
N GLY A 97 -3.25 12.09 -4.90
CA GLY A 97 -4.23 12.61 -5.85
C GLY A 97 -5.67 12.30 -5.42
N ALA A 98 -6.55 13.30 -5.48
CA ALA A 98 -7.98 13.10 -5.22
C ALA A 98 -8.64 12.06 -6.14
N ASP A 99 -8.00 11.73 -7.23
CA ASP A 99 -8.37 10.74 -8.24
C ASP A 99 -8.15 9.28 -7.78
N MET A 100 -7.52 9.07 -6.63
CA MET A 100 -7.28 7.73 -6.04
C MET A 100 -8.16 7.45 -4.82
N PHE A 101 -8.87 8.45 -4.31
CA PHE A 101 -9.67 8.29 -3.10
C PHE A 101 -11.08 7.79 -3.42
N ALA A 102 -11.29 6.49 -3.19
CA ALA A 102 -12.58 5.84 -3.35
C ALA A 102 -13.51 6.10 -2.17
N GLU A 103 -14.77 6.42 -2.46
CA GLU A 103 -15.88 6.36 -1.53
C GLU A 103 -16.75 5.16 -1.88
N LEU A 104 -17.08 4.32 -0.93
CA LEU A 104 -18.05 3.24 -1.11
C LEU A 104 -19.45 3.76 -0.75
N VAL A 105 -20.22 4.18 -1.75
CA VAL A 105 -21.54 4.79 -1.56
C VAL A 105 -22.61 3.70 -1.57
N PRO A 106 -23.30 3.42 -0.45
CA PRO A 106 -24.32 2.39 -0.38
C PRO A 106 -25.48 2.65 -1.36
N ASP A 107 -26.00 1.58 -1.96
CA ASP A 107 -27.21 1.56 -2.77
C ASP A 107 -28.34 0.85 -2.03
N ALA A 108 -29.59 1.16 -2.39
CA ALA A 108 -30.78 0.55 -1.79
C ALA A 108 -30.86 -0.98 -2.01
N SER A 109 -30.17 -1.51 -3.00
CA SER A 109 -30.07 -2.96 -3.27
C SER A 109 -29.13 -3.72 -2.33
N GLY A 110 -28.38 -3.02 -1.47
CA GLY A 110 -27.30 -3.60 -0.66
C GLY A 110 -25.95 -3.69 -1.38
N ALA A 111 -25.89 -3.27 -2.65
CA ALA A 111 -24.65 -3.05 -3.36
C ALA A 111 -24.05 -1.68 -3.01
N VAL A 112 -22.88 -1.36 -3.57
CA VAL A 112 -22.26 -0.04 -3.45
C VAL A 112 -21.93 0.52 -4.84
N ARG A 113 -21.82 1.83 -4.93
CA ARG A 113 -21.11 2.51 -6.01
C ARG A 113 -19.74 2.93 -5.51
N VAL A 114 -18.71 2.64 -6.30
CA VAL A 114 -17.33 3.06 -5.99
C VAL A 114 -17.07 4.39 -6.69
N LYS A 115 -16.98 5.44 -5.89
CA LYS A 115 -16.91 6.83 -6.35
C LYS A 115 -15.52 7.41 -6.12
N PHE A 116 -14.99 8.12 -7.11
CA PHE A 116 -13.73 8.86 -7.06
C PHE A 116 -14.00 10.32 -7.42
N GLY A 117 -14.06 11.19 -6.43
CA GLY A 117 -14.43 12.60 -6.66
C GLY A 117 -15.80 12.75 -7.32
N ALA A 118 -15.85 13.16 -8.60
CA ALA A 118 -17.11 13.34 -9.36
C ALA A 118 -17.47 12.17 -10.28
N VAL A 119 -16.62 11.12 -10.37
CA VAL A 119 -16.78 9.99 -11.30
C VAL A 119 -17.04 8.70 -10.56
N TYR A 120 -17.61 7.70 -11.24
CA TYR A 120 -17.95 6.40 -10.70
C TYR A 120 -17.26 5.28 -11.46
N MET A 121 -16.77 4.29 -10.72
CA MET A 121 -16.20 3.09 -11.32
C MET A 121 -17.32 2.27 -11.98
N THR A 122 -17.19 2.02 -13.26
CA THR A 122 -18.20 1.37 -14.09
C THR A 122 -17.56 0.23 -14.88
N GLY A 123 -18.17 -0.97 -14.81
CA GLY A 123 -17.73 -2.13 -15.57
C GLY A 123 -18.44 -2.21 -16.91
N LEU A 124 -17.82 -1.73 -17.98
CA LEU A 124 -18.42 -1.72 -19.32
C LEU A 124 -18.13 -3.01 -20.10
N THR A 125 -19.12 -3.47 -20.85
CA THR A 125 -18.94 -4.51 -21.89
C THR A 125 -18.99 -3.87 -23.25
N PHE A 126 -17.94 -4.08 -24.05
CA PHE A 126 -17.87 -3.59 -25.42
C PHE A 126 -18.49 -4.58 -26.41
N GLY A 127 -18.81 -4.10 -27.61
CA GLY A 127 -19.45 -4.92 -28.65
C GLY A 127 -18.62 -6.13 -29.11
N ASN A 128 -17.33 -6.18 -28.85
CA ASN A 128 -16.44 -7.32 -29.07
C ASN A 128 -16.43 -8.32 -27.89
N GLY A 129 -17.20 -8.06 -26.82
CA GLY A 129 -17.25 -8.88 -25.62
C GLY A 129 -16.14 -8.61 -24.59
N SER A 130 -15.20 -7.69 -24.87
CA SER A 130 -14.23 -7.26 -23.86
C SER A 130 -14.90 -6.47 -22.75
N ARG A 131 -14.35 -6.57 -21.55
CA ARG A 131 -14.86 -5.88 -20.36
C ARG A 131 -13.74 -5.03 -19.78
N GLU A 132 -14.04 -3.77 -19.56
CA GLU A 132 -13.06 -2.78 -19.05
C GLU A 132 -13.69 -1.97 -17.93
N ILE A 133 -12.84 -1.32 -17.14
CA ILE A 133 -13.24 -0.36 -16.12
C ILE A 133 -13.14 1.05 -16.70
N TRP A 134 -14.21 1.80 -16.51
CA TRP A 134 -14.30 3.21 -16.90
C TRP A 134 -14.74 4.06 -15.72
N PHE A 135 -14.48 5.36 -15.81
CA PHE A 135 -14.81 6.32 -14.77
C PHE A 135 -15.67 7.49 -15.30
N PRO A 136 -16.89 7.21 -15.76
CA PRO A 136 -17.80 8.25 -16.21
C PRO A 136 -18.38 9.07 -15.06
N THR A 137 -19.02 10.19 -15.39
CA THR A 137 -19.87 10.89 -14.44
C THR A 137 -21.12 10.07 -14.10
N PHE A 138 -21.72 10.29 -12.93
CA PHE A 138 -22.85 9.55 -12.40
C PHE A 138 -24.01 9.38 -13.39
N GLY A 139 -24.58 8.21 -13.42
CA GLY A 139 -25.83 7.88 -14.13
C GLY A 139 -25.70 7.57 -15.61
N SER A 140 -24.47 7.46 -16.13
CA SER A 140 -24.25 7.05 -17.53
C SER A 140 -24.66 5.61 -17.79
N ASN A 141 -24.49 4.72 -16.80
CA ASN A 141 -24.97 3.33 -16.82
C ASN A 141 -25.19 2.80 -15.39
N PRO A 142 -26.36 3.12 -14.77
CA PRO A 142 -26.59 2.86 -13.34
C PRO A 142 -26.44 1.38 -12.92
N ALA A 143 -26.72 0.44 -13.79
CA ALA A 143 -26.61 -0.99 -13.49
C ALA A 143 -25.14 -1.45 -13.43
N GLU A 144 -24.28 -0.90 -14.29
CA GLU A 144 -22.88 -1.24 -14.38
C GLU A 144 -22.00 -0.49 -13.38
N GLU A 145 -22.59 0.49 -12.66
CA GLU A 145 -21.94 1.22 -11.54
C GLU A 145 -22.07 0.49 -10.20
N LEU A 146 -22.82 -0.63 -10.15
CA LEU A 146 -23.10 -1.36 -8.91
C LEU A 146 -22.09 -2.49 -8.69
N TRP A 147 -21.57 -2.51 -7.47
CA TRP A 147 -20.55 -3.47 -7.04
C TRP A 147 -20.96 -4.12 -5.72
N GLN A 148 -20.71 -5.41 -5.60
CA GLN A 148 -20.73 -6.11 -4.32
C GLN A 148 -19.34 -6.07 -3.73
N VAL A 149 -19.22 -5.60 -2.49
CA VAL A 149 -17.99 -5.59 -1.73
C VAL A 149 -18.07 -6.63 -0.63
N ARG A 150 -17.12 -7.55 -0.61
CA ARG A 150 -17.04 -8.62 0.39
C ARG A 150 -15.71 -8.54 1.11
N VAL A 151 -15.72 -8.41 2.44
CA VAL A 151 -14.51 -8.55 3.26
C VAL A 151 -14.06 -10.02 3.22
N THR A 152 -12.81 -10.24 2.84
CA THR A 152 -12.18 -11.56 2.69
C THR A 152 -11.05 -11.80 3.69
N GLY A 153 -10.67 -10.77 4.44
CA GLY A 153 -9.61 -10.83 5.44
C GLY A 153 -9.31 -9.45 6.02
N THR A 154 -8.26 -9.37 6.80
CA THR A 154 -7.77 -8.13 7.39
C THR A 154 -6.25 -8.08 7.24
N MET A 155 -5.71 -6.96 6.77
CA MET A 155 -4.28 -6.70 6.75
C MET A 155 -3.87 -6.17 8.13
N THR A 156 -2.96 -6.87 8.79
CA THR A 156 -2.36 -6.34 10.02
C THR A 156 -1.41 -5.21 9.64
N PRO A 157 -1.55 -4.01 10.21
CA PRO A 157 -0.59 -2.94 10.00
C PRO A 157 0.83 -3.41 10.37
N PRO A 158 1.88 -2.93 9.70
CA PRO A 158 3.23 -3.19 10.12
C PRO A 158 3.40 -2.85 11.60
N ALA A 159 3.99 -3.75 12.38
CA ALA A 159 4.27 -3.50 13.79
C ALA A 159 5.21 -2.28 13.91
N ASP A 160 5.07 -1.49 14.99
CA ASP A 160 6.06 -0.46 15.31
C ASP A 160 7.41 -1.14 15.52
N THR A 161 8.37 -0.81 14.65
CA THR A 161 9.69 -1.45 14.62
C THR A 161 10.74 -0.66 15.42
N LYS A 162 10.35 0.34 16.21
CA LYS A 162 11.26 1.14 17.03
C LYS A 162 12.11 0.27 17.95
N GLY A 163 13.40 0.47 17.89
CA GLY A 163 14.36 -0.30 18.69
C GLY A 163 14.49 -1.78 18.30
N GLN A 164 13.83 -2.23 17.23
CA GLN A 164 13.84 -3.62 16.76
C GLN A 164 14.91 -3.86 15.67
N ILE A 165 15.16 -5.14 15.44
CA ILE A 165 15.90 -5.59 14.27
C ILE A 165 14.91 -5.67 13.10
N VAL A 166 15.25 -5.00 12.00
CA VAL A 166 14.39 -4.90 10.81
C VAL A 166 15.13 -5.34 9.56
N GLN A 167 14.38 -5.78 8.58
CA GLN A 167 14.79 -5.85 7.18
C GLN A 167 14.19 -4.65 6.44
N ILE A 168 14.95 -4.06 5.55
CA ILE A 168 14.53 -2.89 4.76
C ILE A 168 14.27 -3.38 3.34
N LYS A 169 13.00 -3.57 3.02
CA LYS A 169 12.54 -4.15 1.75
C LYS A 169 12.02 -3.05 0.84
N SER A 170 12.46 -3.02 -0.41
CA SER A 170 11.88 -2.12 -1.40
C SER A 170 10.42 -2.48 -1.68
N VAL A 171 9.57 -1.47 -1.80
CA VAL A 171 8.17 -1.65 -2.26
C VAL A 171 8.16 -2.00 -3.74
N ASP A 172 9.12 -1.48 -4.52
CA ASP A 172 9.30 -1.88 -5.91
C ASP A 172 9.74 -3.36 -5.98
N SER A 173 8.92 -4.19 -6.62
CA SER A 173 9.15 -5.63 -6.73
C SER A 173 10.40 -6.01 -7.53
N THR A 174 10.96 -5.07 -8.30
CA THR A 174 12.23 -5.25 -9.01
C THR A 174 13.40 -5.38 -8.05
N TYR A 175 13.29 -4.74 -6.86
CA TYR A 175 14.31 -4.73 -5.83
C TYR A 175 13.80 -5.52 -4.62
N GLY A 176 14.68 -6.30 -4.01
CA GLY A 176 14.36 -7.07 -2.80
C GLY A 176 14.74 -6.31 -1.53
N CYS A 177 15.31 -7.05 -0.58
CA CYS A 177 15.82 -6.47 0.66
C CYS A 177 17.19 -5.81 0.47
N MET A 178 17.35 -4.69 1.14
CA MET A 178 18.65 -4.06 1.32
C MET A 178 19.60 -5.01 2.07
N TYR A 179 20.84 -5.08 1.65
CA TYR A 179 21.86 -5.85 2.34
C TYR A 179 23.21 -5.14 2.32
N THR A 180 24.03 -5.44 3.31
CA THR A 180 25.42 -4.98 3.38
C THR A 180 26.34 -6.01 2.77
N THR A 181 27.33 -5.58 2.00
CA THR A 181 28.37 -6.46 1.48
C THR A 181 29.51 -6.65 2.49
N SER A 182 30.34 -7.66 2.31
CA SER A 182 31.48 -7.93 3.18
C SER A 182 32.55 -6.81 3.20
N ASP A 183 32.63 -6.06 2.11
CA ASP A 183 33.50 -4.87 1.96
C ASP A 183 32.88 -3.58 2.51
N GLY A 184 31.66 -3.66 3.05
CA GLY A 184 30.96 -2.54 3.69
C GLY A 184 30.06 -1.73 2.75
N GLY A 185 29.88 -2.17 1.51
CA GLY A 185 28.91 -1.57 0.59
C GLY A 185 27.47 -1.82 1.00
N LEU A 186 26.55 -1.05 0.45
CA LEU A 186 25.12 -1.21 0.61
C LEU A 186 24.48 -1.43 -0.75
N MET A 187 23.72 -2.50 -0.87
CA MET A 187 23.08 -2.94 -2.13
C MET A 187 21.63 -3.33 -1.92
N THR A 188 20.87 -3.30 -3.01
CA THR A 188 19.59 -4.01 -3.12
C THR A 188 19.71 -5.04 -4.22
N LEU A 189 19.26 -6.23 -3.97
CA LEU A 189 19.15 -7.26 -4.99
C LEU A 189 17.69 -7.66 -5.16
N SER A 190 17.34 -8.14 -6.34
CA SER A 190 16.04 -8.80 -6.62
C SER A 190 15.88 -10.14 -5.89
N LEU A 191 16.66 -10.38 -4.84
CA LEU A 191 16.58 -11.56 -3.99
C LEU A 191 15.57 -11.34 -2.87
N PRO A 192 14.82 -12.39 -2.50
CA PRO A 192 13.90 -12.31 -1.36
C PRO A 192 14.67 -12.00 -0.07
N CYS A 193 13.97 -11.40 0.89
CA CYS A 193 14.50 -11.16 2.22
C CYS A 193 14.91 -12.47 2.88
N GLY A 194 16.19 -12.64 3.15
CA GLY A 194 16.78 -13.83 3.75
C GLY A 194 16.94 -13.70 5.27
N LYS A 195 17.46 -14.75 5.89
CA LYS A 195 17.69 -14.77 7.34
C LYS A 195 19.10 -14.30 7.76
N THR A 196 19.93 -13.85 6.81
CA THR A 196 21.32 -13.50 7.07
C THR A 196 21.42 -12.14 7.77
N ASP A 197 22.45 -11.96 8.61
CA ASP A 197 22.69 -10.69 9.31
C ASP A 197 23.09 -9.55 8.36
N TYR A 198 23.52 -9.87 7.15
CA TYR A 198 23.76 -8.90 6.08
C TYR A 198 22.50 -8.15 5.61
N GLN A 199 21.32 -8.70 5.85
CA GLN A 199 20.02 -8.07 5.50
C GLN A 199 19.28 -7.51 6.73
N LYS A 200 19.93 -7.53 7.90
CA LYS A 200 19.31 -7.10 9.14
C LYS A 200 19.95 -5.83 9.67
N PHE A 201 19.10 -4.94 10.10
CA PHE A 201 19.49 -3.64 10.63
C PHE A 201 18.81 -3.42 11.98
N GLN A 202 19.58 -3.01 12.97
CA GLN A 202 19.01 -2.53 14.22
C GLN A 202 18.58 -1.07 14.02
N ARG A 203 17.34 -0.80 14.31
CA ARG A 203 16.76 0.54 14.33
C ARG A 203 17.06 1.19 15.69
N ILE A 204 17.84 2.28 15.71
CA ILE A 204 18.25 3.00 16.91
C ILE A 204 17.65 4.40 16.84
N GLU A 205 16.77 4.74 17.79
CA GLU A 205 16.27 6.11 17.90
C GLU A 205 17.31 7.03 18.52
N LEU A 206 17.50 8.18 17.91
CA LEU A 206 18.45 9.21 18.34
C LEU A 206 17.71 10.30 19.12
N ALA A 207 18.46 11.08 19.91
CA ALA A 207 17.90 12.11 20.78
C ALA A 207 17.18 13.25 20.04
N ASP A 208 17.52 13.46 18.76
CA ASP A 208 16.90 14.46 17.88
C ASP A 208 15.61 13.97 17.19
N GLY A 209 15.18 12.75 17.50
CA GLY A 209 13.99 12.13 16.90
C GLY A 209 14.25 11.46 15.54
N THR A 210 15.49 11.48 15.06
CA THR A 210 15.90 10.71 13.89
C THR A 210 16.24 9.27 14.25
N THR A 211 16.58 8.46 13.27
CA THR A 211 16.89 7.04 13.43
C THR A 211 18.23 6.71 12.80
N ALA A 212 19.08 6.00 13.51
CA ALA A 212 20.21 5.32 12.91
C ALA A 212 19.85 3.86 12.57
N LEU A 213 20.36 3.38 11.44
CA LEU A 213 20.15 2.00 10.97
C LEU A 213 21.49 1.28 10.99
N ARG A 214 21.70 0.46 12.02
CA ARG A 214 22.95 -0.27 12.25
C ARG A 214 22.88 -1.66 11.65
N SER A 215 23.75 -1.98 10.72
CA SER A 215 23.90 -3.34 10.17
C SER A 215 24.33 -4.33 11.25
N LEU A 216 23.69 -5.49 11.33
CA LEU A 216 24.10 -6.56 12.24
C LEU A 216 25.38 -7.28 11.76
N ALA A 217 25.65 -7.29 10.45
CA ALA A 217 26.81 -7.98 9.90
C ALA A 217 28.14 -7.35 10.28
N ASN A 218 28.21 -6.01 10.38
CA ASN A 218 29.47 -5.28 10.62
C ASN A 218 29.40 -4.22 11.73
N GLY A 219 28.23 -4.03 12.35
CA GLY A 219 28.04 -3.08 13.45
C GLY A 219 28.06 -1.60 13.06
N LYS A 220 28.17 -1.27 11.77
CA LYS A 220 28.24 0.11 11.27
C LYS A 220 26.86 0.62 10.85
N CYS A 221 26.69 1.95 10.86
CA CYS A 221 25.44 2.60 10.45
C CYS A 221 25.42 2.95 8.95
N ILE A 222 24.24 2.84 8.36
CA ILE A 222 23.96 3.35 7.03
C ILE A 222 24.16 4.87 7.07
N ALA A 223 25.06 5.38 6.24
CA ALA A 223 25.39 6.79 6.21
C ALA A 223 25.53 7.31 4.79
N GLN A 224 25.22 8.57 4.60
CA GLN A 224 25.50 9.30 3.37
C GLN A 224 27.01 9.52 3.22
N ASN A 225 27.54 9.32 2.01
CA ASN A 225 28.97 9.53 1.74
C ASN A 225 29.31 11.03 1.73
N GLU A 226 30.37 11.42 2.43
CA GLU A 226 30.82 12.83 2.47
C GLU A 226 31.26 13.39 1.12
N GLN A 227 31.94 12.54 0.35
CA GLN A 227 32.53 12.96 -0.93
C GLN A 227 31.52 12.91 -2.08
N SER A 228 30.45 12.18 -1.88
CA SER A 228 29.37 12.03 -2.87
C SER A 228 28.03 11.92 -2.15
N PRO A 229 27.34 13.03 -1.89
CA PRO A 229 26.09 13.02 -1.14
C PRO A 229 25.00 12.17 -1.78
N THR A 230 25.15 11.81 -3.07
CA THR A 230 24.24 10.89 -3.76
C THR A 230 24.55 9.41 -3.51
N ARG A 231 25.64 9.08 -2.79
CA ARG A 231 25.98 7.70 -2.44
C ARG A 231 25.66 7.40 -0.99
N ILE A 232 25.12 6.22 -0.76
CA ILE A 232 24.90 5.65 0.58
C ILE A 232 25.96 4.57 0.80
N GLU A 233 26.66 4.67 1.92
CA GLU A 233 27.67 3.71 2.31
C GLU A 233 27.43 3.25 3.76
N VAL A 234 27.69 1.97 4.02
CA VAL A 234 27.66 1.41 5.39
C VAL A 234 29.04 1.61 5.99
N LEU A 235 29.39 2.80 6.38
CA LEU A 235 30.77 3.10 6.77
C LEU A 235 30.92 3.90 8.06
N ALA A 236 29.85 4.53 8.54
CA ALA A 236 29.97 5.36 9.71
C ALA A 236 29.94 4.51 10.99
N ASP A 237 30.84 4.81 11.91
CA ASP A 237 30.62 4.45 13.29
C ASP A 237 29.32 5.12 13.76
N CYS A 238 28.38 4.32 14.27
CA CYS A 238 27.10 4.84 14.75
C CYS A 238 27.24 5.86 15.89
N ALA A 239 28.38 5.87 16.57
CA ALA A 239 28.73 6.82 17.63
C ALA A 239 29.44 8.10 17.10
N ALA A 240 29.76 8.15 15.79
CA ALA A 240 30.35 9.35 15.22
C ALA A 240 29.34 10.50 15.29
N ASP A 241 29.80 11.65 15.77
CA ASP A 241 29.01 12.89 15.90
C ASP A 241 28.80 13.50 14.50
N THR A 242 28.09 12.81 13.64
CA THR A 242 27.78 13.27 12.28
C THR A 242 26.30 13.02 11.98
N THR A 243 25.64 13.99 11.37
CA THR A 243 24.24 13.88 10.97
C THR A 243 24.03 12.97 9.76
N ARG A 244 25.08 12.43 9.16
CA ARG A 244 25.01 11.62 7.93
C ARG A 244 24.31 10.28 8.07
N HIS A 245 24.23 9.74 9.28
CA HIS A 245 23.52 8.50 9.59
C HIS A 245 22.18 8.77 10.30
N HIS A 246 21.76 10.02 10.37
CA HIS A 246 20.48 10.42 10.93
C HIS A 246 19.39 10.35 9.85
N TRP A 247 18.59 9.31 9.90
CA TRP A 247 17.49 9.09 8.96
C TRP A 247 16.17 9.52 9.58
N THR A 248 15.43 10.32 8.85
CA THR A 248 14.01 10.52 9.14
C THR A 248 13.24 9.40 8.45
N ILE A 249 12.35 8.73 9.18
CA ILE A 249 11.45 7.72 8.66
C ILE A 249 10.07 8.36 8.56
N GLU A 250 9.67 8.70 7.34
CA GLU A 250 8.35 9.28 7.04
C GLU A 250 7.40 8.15 6.66
N PRO A 251 6.44 7.79 7.54
CA PRO A 251 5.48 6.74 7.24
C PRO A 251 4.50 7.22 6.16
N THR A 252 4.14 6.30 5.27
CA THR A 252 3.09 6.52 4.27
C THR A 252 1.77 5.91 4.73
N LYS A 253 0.69 6.24 4.03
CA LYS A 253 -0.64 5.69 4.32
C LYS A 253 -0.72 4.18 4.06
N THR A 254 0.17 3.65 3.25
CA THR A 254 0.23 2.21 2.90
C THR A 254 0.99 1.36 3.92
N GLY A 255 1.57 1.99 4.95
CA GLY A 255 2.46 1.32 5.90
C GLY A 255 3.90 1.18 5.43
N ALA A 256 4.21 1.57 4.19
CA ALA A 256 5.58 1.79 3.75
C ALA A 256 6.15 3.06 4.39
N ALA A 257 7.44 3.32 4.19
CA ALA A 257 8.10 4.52 4.67
C ALA A 257 9.07 5.07 3.64
N ARG A 258 9.28 6.37 3.66
CA ARG A 258 10.42 7.02 3.03
C ARG A 258 11.52 7.23 4.07
N LEU A 259 12.74 6.91 3.71
CA LEU A 259 13.91 7.13 4.55
C LEU A 259 14.74 8.24 3.91
N PHE A 260 14.96 9.32 4.64
CA PHE A 260 15.72 10.45 4.10
C PHE A 260 16.61 11.10 5.15
N THR A 261 17.67 11.78 4.66
CA THR A 261 18.55 12.65 5.44
C THR A 261 18.74 13.95 4.67
N GLY A 262 18.49 15.08 5.33
CA GLY A 262 18.41 16.37 4.64
C GLY A 262 17.30 16.36 3.60
N ASP A 263 17.62 16.61 2.34
CA ASP A 263 16.72 16.60 1.18
C ASP A 263 16.89 15.36 0.28
N HIS A 264 17.68 14.37 0.73
CA HIS A 264 18.02 13.17 -0.04
C HIS A 264 17.32 11.93 0.50
N TYR A 265 16.62 11.23 -0.37
CA TYR A 265 15.83 10.02 -0.09
C TYR A 265 16.58 8.75 -0.48
N LEU A 266 16.53 7.76 0.39
CA LEU A 266 17.09 6.45 0.14
C LEU A 266 16.38 5.83 -1.08
N THR A 267 17.16 5.44 -2.09
CA THR A 267 16.64 5.00 -3.38
C THR A 267 17.41 3.76 -3.84
N PRO A 268 16.74 2.64 -4.14
CA PRO A 268 17.41 1.45 -4.66
C PRO A 268 17.83 1.66 -6.12
N SER A 269 18.85 0.92 -6.51
CA SER A 269 19.29 0.75 -7.89
C SER A 269 19.68 -0.71 -8.10
N SER A 270 19.86 -1.12 -9.33
CA SER A 270 20.18 -2.52 -9.70
C SER A 270 21.43 -3.09 -9.05
N ASP A 271 22.36 -2.24 -8.63
CA ASP A 271 23.65 -2.63 -8.07
C ASP A 271 24.01 -1.93 -6.76
N ARG A 272 23.26 -0.89 -6.36
CA ARG A 272 23.57 -0.08 -5.16
C ARG A 272 22.31 0.57 -4.58
N VAL A 273 22.51 1.21 -3.44
CA VAL A 273 21.56 2.14 -2.86
C VAL A 273 22.12 3.55 -2.95
N PHE A 274 21.30 4.48 -3.37
CA PHE A 274 21.66 5.89 -3.53
C PHE A 274 20.83 6.79 -2.64
N ALA A 275 21.28 8.00 -2.42
CA ALA A 275 20.48 9.09 -1.89
C ALA A 275 20.21 10.07 -3.03
N TYR A 276 18.99 10.19 -3.42
CA TYR A 276 18.56 11.15 -4.43
C TYR A 276 17.64 12.21 -3.83
N PRO A 277 17.60 13.43 -4.38
CA PRO A 277 16.56 14.39 -4.04
C PRO A 277 15.18 13.75 -4.21
N ARG A 278 14.21 14.20 -3.43
CA ARG A 278 12.82 13.72 -3.53
C ARG A 278 12.37 13.78 -4.98
N GLN A 279 12.15 12.63 -5.57
CA GLN A 279 11.51 12.54 -6.88
C GLN A 279 10.01 12.58 -6.64
N ARG A 280 9.33 13.41 -7.41
CA ARG A 280 7.87 13.54 -7.30
C ARG A 280 7.21 12.18 -7.50
N GLU A 281 6.58 11.69 -6.52
CA GLU A 281 5.22 11.19 -6.35
C GLU A 281 4.78 9.93 -7.12
N THR A 282 5.34 9.62 -8.28
CA THR A 282 4.98 8.43 -9.07
C THR A 282 5.96 7.28 -8.89
N ASN A 283 6.89 7.40 -7.94
CA ASN A 283 8.07 6.55 -7.91
C ASN A 283 8.17 5.75 -6.60
N THR A 284 7.86 4.45 -6.66
CA THR A 284 8.08 3.50 -5.55
C THR A 284 9.54 3.29 -5.21
N TRP A 285 10.47 3.76 -6.04
CA TRP A 285 11.89 3.59 -5.79
C TRP A 285 12.36 4.22 -4.47
N GLN A 286 11.59 5.12 -3.88
CA GLN A 286 11.90 5.74 -2.60
C GLN A 286 11.05 5.21 -1.45
N LEU A 287 10.29 4.11 -1.68
CA LEU A 287 9.43 3.49 -0.69
C LEU A 287 10.01 2.18 -0.17
N TRP A 288 9.95 2.02 1.14
CA TRP A 288 10.52 0.90 1.85
C TRP A 288 9.55 0.34 2.88
N GLU A 289 9.49 -0.96 2.99
CA GLU A 289 8.84 -1.67 4.10
C GLU A 289 9.91 -1.99 5.17
N LEU A 290 9.67 -1.57 6.39
CA LEU A 290 10.48 -1.97 7.55
C LEU A 290 9.83 -3.20 8.17
N VAL A 291 10.34 -4.37 7.83
CA VAL A 291 9.79 -5.67 8.25
C VAL A 291 10.57 -6.15 9.47
N ALA A 292 9.88 -6.54 10.56
CA ALA A 292 10.54 -7.16 11.71
C ALA A 292 11.27 -8.44 11.29
N ALA A 293 12.53 -8.62 11.72
CA ALA A 293 13.42 -9.69 11.28
C ALA A 293 13.60 -10.81 12.33
#